data_ded50608ccfa907e81dfe9b8506262f6
#
_entry.id   ded50608ccfa907e81dfe9b8506262f6
#
_cell.length_a   1.000
_cell.length_b   1.000
_cell.length_c   1.000
_cell.angle_alpha   90.00
_cell.angle_beta   90.00
_cell.angle_gamma   90.00
#
_symmetry.space_group_name_H-M   'P 1'
#
loop_
_entity.id
_entity.type
_entity.pdbx_description
1 polymer ?
#
loop_
_entity_poly.entity_id
_entity_poly.type
_entity_poly.pdbx_seq_one_letter_code
_entity_poly.pdbx_strand_id
1 'polypeptide(L)'
;MKIGIIIQTEPCGYQDFGTAYQVAIAALEKGHEVQVFLLDESVIAAQKKVKMVGERQVNKMIRDLTDRKVRIVTCGACCMFRGITSDMIVEGAEMGGLTDLAEIIQWADRILNLGH
;
A
#
# COMPACT_ATOMS: atom_id res chain seq x y z
N MET A 1 -12.96 8.60 10.98
CA MET A 1 -12.13 9.62 10.33
C MET A 1 -11.47 9.00 9.10
N LYS A 2 -10.82 9.80 8.29
CA LYS A 2 -10.14 9.37 7.07
C LYS A 2 -8.65 9.28 7.33
N ILE A 3 -8.06 8.09 7.11
CA ILE A 3 -6.67 7.81 7.42
C ILE A 3 -5.92 7.46 6.14
N GLY A 4 -4.85 8.21 5.86
CA GLY A 4 -3.95 7.91 4.77
C GLY A 4 -2.70 7.23 5.31
N ILE A 5 -2.26 6.16 4.66
CA ILE A 5 -1.05 5.44 5.05
C ILE A 5 -0.07 5.48 3.87
N ILE A 6 1.15 5.94 4.13
CA ILE A 6 2.23 5.96 3.15
C ILE A 6 3.29 4.98 3.61
N ILE A 7 3.69 4.06 2.73
CA ILE A 7 4.70 3.05 3.05
C ILE A 7 5.87 3.24 2.08
N GLN A 8 7.10 3.27 2.60
CA GLN A 8 8.30 3.52 1.80
C GLN A 8 9.28 2.35 1.77
N THR A 9 9.15 1.38 2.66
CA THR A 9 10.11 0.28 2.78
C THR A 9 9.59 -1.00 2.13
N GLU A 10 10.52 -1.84 1.67
CA GLU A 10 10.15 -3.11 1.06
C GLU A 10 9.61 -4.08 2.13
N PRO A 11 8.74 -5.02 1.74
CA PRO A 11 7.95 -5.76 2.73
C PRO A 11 8.69 -6.90 3.44
N CYS A 12 9.83 -7.34 2.92
CA CYS A 12 10.51 -8.49 3.50
C CYS A 12 11.44 -8.12 4.65
N GLY A 13 12.28 -7.11 4.45
CA GLY A 13 13.29 -6.70 5.42
C GLY A 13 12.80 -5.77 6.51
N TYR A 14 11.57 -5.27 6.40
CA TYR A 14 11.01 -4.29 7.32
C TYR A 14 9.63 -4.72 7.80
N GLN A 15 9.27 -4.28 8.99
CA GLN A 15 7.97 -4.58 9.59
C GLN A 15 6.87 -3.62 9.11
N ASP A 16 7.24 -2.55 8.42
CA ASP A 16 6.33 -1.44 8.12
C ASP A 16 5.07 -1.86 7.39
N PHE A 17 5.19 -2.73 6.38
CA PHE A 17 4.01 -3.17 5.63
C PHE A 17 3.05 -3.98 6.53
N GLY A 18 3.60 -4.86 7.37
CA GLY A 18 2.80 -5.61 8.32
C GLY A 18 2.11 -4.70 9.34
N THR A 19 2.83 -3.70 9.83
CA THR A 19 2.27 -2.70 10.75
C THR A 19 1.15 -1.91 10.08
N ALA A 20 1.38 -1.46 8.84
CA ALA A 20 0.38 -0.72 8.08
C ALA A 20 -0.90 -1.54 7.90
N TYR A 21 -0.74 -2.81 7.56
CA TYR A 21 -1.88 -3.71 7.39
C TYR A 21 -2.68 -3.83 8.68
N GLN A 22 -2.03 -4.07 9.81
CA GLN A 22 -2.70 -4.22 11.09
C GLN A 22 -3.40 -2.93 11.52
N VAL A 23 -2.77 -1.78 11.31
CA VAL A 23 -3.38 -0.47 11.59
C VAL A 23 -4.61 -0.26 10.70
N ALA A 24 -4.50 -0.59 9.41
CA ALA A 24 -5.62 -0.43 8.47
C ALA A 24 -6.80 -1.30 8.89
N ILE A 25 -6.57 -2.56 9.22
CA ILE A 25 -7.65 -3.46 9.66
C ILE A 25 -8.32 -2.93 10.92
N ALA A 26 -7.53 -2.53 11.92
CA ALA A 26 -8.07 -2.00 13.17
C ALA A 26 -8.90 -0.74 12.93
N ALA A 27 -8.43 0.15 12.05
CA ALA A 27 -9.14 1.38 11.70
C ALA A 27 -10.47 1.07 11.02
N LEU A 28 -10.47 0.14 10.06
CA LEU A 28 -11.69 -0.26 9.35
C LEU A 28 -12.72 -0.87 10.31
N GLU A 29 -12.27 -1.68 11.26
CA GLU A 29 -13.14 -2.29 12.25
C GLU A 29 -13.81 -1.24 13.15
N LYS A 30 -13.16 -0.10 13.34
CA LYS A 30 -13.71 1.01 14.12
C LYS A 30 -14.53 2.00 13.27
N GLY A 31 -14.74 1.70 12.01
CA GLY A 31 -15.57 2.52 11.13
C GLY A 31 -14.83 3.65 10.44
N HIS A 32 -13.51 3.67 10.48
CA HIS A 32 -12.72 4.67 9.76
C HIS A 32 -12.51 4.25 8.30
N GLU A 33 -12.23 5.23 7.44
CA GLU A 33 -11.87 4.99 6.04
C GLU A 33 -10.36 5.04 5.91
N VAL A 34 -9.80 4.18 5.03
CA VAL A 34 -8.35 4.07 4.85
C VAL A 34 -8.01 4.10 3.37
N GLN A 35 -6.97 4.84 3.01
CA GLN A 35 -6.32 4.75 1.69
C GLN A 35 -4.82 4.61 1.90
N VAL A 36 -4.16 3.89 1.00
CA VAL A 36 -2.74 3.55 1.12
C VAL A 36 -2.00 3.97 -0.15
N PHE A 37 -0.84 4.58 0.02
CA PHE A 37 0.06 4.87 -1.09
C PHE A 37 1.40 4.14 -0.88
N LEU A 38 1.78 3.35 -1.88
CA LEU A 38 3.05 2.64 -1.88
C LEU A 38 4.09 3.46 -2.62
N LEU A 39 5.13 3.90 -1.91
CA LEU A 39 6.18 4.78 -2.40
C LEU A 39 7.53 4.08 -2.27
N ASP A 40 8.48 4.40 -3.12
CA ASP A 40 9.83 3.85 -3.08
C ASP A 40 9.83 2.31 -3.16
N GLU A 41 10.59 1.63 -2.32
CA GLU A 41 10.72 0.16 -2.37
C GLU A 41 9.44 -0.58 -2.04
N SER A 42 8.48 0.06 -1.40
CA SER A 42 7.23 -0.59 -1.03
C SER A 42 6.40 -1.01 -2.24
N VAL A 43 6.65 -0.43 -3.42
CA VAL A 43 5.93 -0.82 -4.64
C VAL A 43 6.15 -2.29 -4.99
N ILE A 44 7.23 -2.90 -4.52
CA ILE A 44 7.50 -4.32 -4.71
C ILE A 44 6.37 -5.18 -4.13
N ALA A 45 5.74 -4.73 -3.04
CA ALA A 45 4.66 -5.48 -2.40
C ALA A 45 3.46 -5.70 -3.31
N ALA A 46 3.24 -4.80 -4.27
CA ALA A 46 2.10 -4.87 -5.18
C ALA A 46 2.36 -5.75 -6.41
N GLN A 47 3.58 -6.23 -6.61
CA GLN A 47 3.91 -7.04 -7.76
C GLN A 47 3.33 -8.45 -7.60
N LYS A 48 2.63 -8.94 -8.63
CA LYS A 48 1.88 -10.21 -8.59
C LYS A 48 2.69 -11.42 -8.17
N LYS A 49 3.96 -11.46 -8.56
CA LYS A 49 4.81 -12.64 -8.37
C LYS A 49 5.61 -12.62 -7.07
N VAL A 50 5.46 -11.56 -6.28
CA VAL A 50 6.16 -11.49 -5.00
C VAL A 50 5.61 -12.54 -4.06
N LYS A 51 6.51 -13.33 -3.47
CA LYS A 51 6.18 -14.32 -2.46
C LYS A 51 7.12 -14.13 -1.28
N MET A 52 6.55 -14.14 -0.10
CA MET A 52 7.33 -14.05 1.12
C MET A 52 7.42 -15.41 1.78
N VAL A 53 8.51 -15.63 2.51
CA VAL A 53 8.68 -16.84 3.31
C VAL A 53 7.79 -16.72 4.55
N GLY A 54 7.06 -17.79 4.86
CA GLY A 54 6.21 -17.85 6.05
C GLY A 54 4.78 -17.41 5.77
N GLU A 55 4.10 -16.98 6.83
CA GLU A 55 2.67 -16.73 6.80
C GLU A 55 2.27 -15.36 6.26
N ARG A 56 3.18 -14.40 6.32
CA ARG A 56 2.89 -13.03 5.93
C ARG A 56 3.05 -12.85 4.42
N GLN A 57 1.95 -13.02 3.70
CA GLN A 57 1.92 -12.88 2.25
C GLN A 57 1.31 -11.52 1.88
N VAL A 58 2.16 -10.59 1.41
CA VAL A 58 1.73 -9.22 1.12
C VAL A 58 0.65 -9.15 0.05
N ASN A 59 0.67 -10.04 -0.93
CA ASN A 59 -0.39 -10.07 -1.95
C ASN A 59 -1.76 -10.37 -1.36
N LYS A 60 -1.81 -11.24 -0.36
CA LYS A 60 -3.06 -11.54 0.34
C LYS A 60 -3.51 -10.37 1.20
N MET A 61 -2.57 -9.68 1.83
CA MET A 61 -2.88 -8.48 2.61
C MET A 61 -3.45 -7.38 1.74
N ILE A 62 -2.84 -7.13 0.59
CA ILE A 62 -3.35 -6.13 -0.37
C ILE A 62 -4.74 -6.51 -0.83
N ARG A 63 -4.96 -7.77 -1.18
CA ARG A 63 -6.28 -8.24 -1.65
C ARG A 63 -7.34 -8.09 -0.56
N ASP A 64 -7.00 -8.43 0.68
CA ASP A 64 -7.93 -8.26 1.80
C ASP A 64 -8.32 -6.78 1.96
N LEU A 65 -7.36 -5.88 1.89
CA LEU A 65 -7.63 -4.44 2.01
C LEU A 65 -8.49 -3.94 0.85
N THR A 66 -8.18 -4.34 -0.39
CA THR A 66 -8.98 -3.90 -1.55
C THR A 66 -10.38 -4.48 -1.52
N ASP A 67 -10.56 -5.71 -1.02
CA ASP A 67 -11.89 -6.29 -0.83
C ASP A 67 -12.70 -5.50 0.20
N ARG A 68 -12.02 -4.87 1.15
CA ARG A 68 -12.66 -4.02 2.17
C ARG A 68 -12.78 -2.56 1.71
N LYS A 69 -12.63 -2.30 0.40
CA LYS A 69 -12.81 -0.97 -0.20
C LYS A 69 -11.69 0.02 0.14
N VAL A 70 -10.52 -0.47 0.51
CA VAL A 70 -9.35 0.39 0.69
C VAL A 70 -8.75 0.66 -0.68
N ARG A 71 -8.57 1.94 -1.01
CA ARG A 71 -7.86 2.33 -2.22
C ARG A 71 -6.36 2.17 -1.96
N ILE A 72 -5.68 1.41 -2.80
CA ILE A 72 -4.23 1.24 -2.74
C ILE A 72 -3.63 1.71 -4.05
N VAL A 73 -2.80 2.74 -3.99
CA VAL A 73 -2.14 3.30 -5.16
C VAL A 73 -0.64 3.05 -5.07
N THR A 74 -0.07 2.60 -6.16
CA THR A 74 1.35 2.27 -6.28
C THR A 74 2.03 3.33 -7.13
N CYS A 75 3.13 3.90 -6.66
CA CYS A 75 3.86 4.94 -7.37
C CYS A 75 4.42 4.41 -8.70
N GLY A 76 3.98 4.98 -9.82
CA GLY A 76 4.38 4.54 -11.15
C GLY A 76 5.85 4.76 -11.44
N ALA A 77 6.41 5.92 -11.07
CA ALA A 77 7.84 6.19 -11.28
C ALA A 77 8.71 5.22 -10.48
N CYS A 78 8.33 4.93 -9.25
CA CYS A 78 9.03 3.96 -8.41
C CYS A 78 8.98 2.55 -9.00
N CYS A 79 7.85 2.20 -9.61
CA CYS A 79 7.70 0.95 -10.34
C CYS A 79 8.62 0.89 -11.55
N MET A 80 8.67 1.97 -12.33
CA MET A 80 9.51 2.02 -13.54
C MET A 80 10.98 1.82 -13.22
N PHE A 81 11.47 2.45 -12.16
CA PHE A 81 12.86 2.26 -11.72
C PHE A 81 13.19 0.81 -11.37
N ARG A 82 12.17 0.01 -11.09
CA ARG A 82 12.33 -1.38 -10.65
C ARG A 82 11.86 -2.40 -11.68
N GLY A 83 11.58 -1.91 -12.91
CA GLY A 83 11.14 -2.79 -13.99
C GLY A 83 9.74 -3.36 -13.79
N ILE A 84 8.91 -2.72 -12.97
CA ILE A 84 7.54 -3.17 -12.72
C ILE A 84 6.59 -2.39 -13.62
N THR A 85 5.87 -3.12 -14.47
CA THR A 85 4.89 -2.53 -15.39
C THR A 85 3.48 -2.73 -14.85
N SER A 86 2.50 -2.01 -15.42
CA SER A 86 1.13 -2.02 -14.89
C SER A 86 0.49 -3.41 -14.91
N ASP A 87 0.85 -4.25 -15.87
CA ASP A 87 0.34 -5.61 -15.97
C ASP A 87 0.89 -6.54 -14.87
N MET A 88 1.93 -6.11 -14.17
CA MET A 88 2.54 -6.88 -13.08
C MET A 88 1.92 -6.57 -11.73
N ILE A 89 1.06 -5.56 -11.63
CA ILE A 89 0.47 -5.11 -10.37
C ILE A 89 -0.70 -6.01 -10.00
N VAL A 90 -0.78 -6.37 -8.73
CA VAL A 90 -1.83 -7.23 -8.19
C VAL A 90 -3.20 -6.59 -8.42
N GLU A 91 -4.19 -7.43 -8.74
CA GLU A 91 -5.53 -6.96 -9.02
C GLU A 91 -6.12 -6.22 -7.82
N GLY A 92 -6.77 -5.10 -8.08
CA GLY A 92 -7.37 -4.25 -7.06
C GLY A 92 -6.49 -3.08 -6.65
N ALA A 93 -5.17 -3.16 -6.85
CA ALA A 93 -4.27 -2.03 -6.63
C ALA A 93 -4.15 -1.22 -7.91
N GLU A 94 -3.93 0.09 -7.75
CA GLU A 94 -3.78 1.02 -8.88
C GLU A 94 -2.31 1.37 -9.07
N MET A 95 -1.91 1.64 -10.30
CA MET A 95 -0.65 2.32 -10.58
C MET A 95 -0.96 3.78 -10.84
N GLY A 96 -0.41 4.68 -10.04
CA GLY A 96 -0.67 6.11 -10.15
C GLY A 96 0.60 6.93 -10.05
N GLY A 97 0.45 8.19 -9.68
CA GLY A 97 1.56 9.13 -9.59
C GLY A 97 1.44 10.02 -8.36
N LEU A 98 2.27 11.05 -8.33
CA LEU A 98 2.31 11.98 -7.21
C LEU A 98 0.99 12.75 -7.05
N THR A 99 0.22 12.89 -8.13
CA THR A 99 -1.11 13.51 -8.07
C THR A 99 -2.02 12.69 -7.15
N ASP A 100 -1.97 11.36 -7.26
CA ASP A 100 -2.74 10.48 -6.39
C ASP A 100 -2.30 10.57 -4.95
N LEU A 101 -1.00 10.70 -4.71
CA LEU A 101 -0.47 10.92 -3.37
C LEU A 101 -1.00 12.22 -2.78
N ALA A 102 -0.97 13.30 -3.57
CA ALA A 102 -1.50 14.60 -3.15
C ALA A 102 -2.99 14.50 -2.80
N GLU A 103 -3.76 13.76 -3.61
CA GLU A 103 -5.18 13.54 -3.35
C GLU A 103 -5.41 12.82 -2.02
N ILE A 104 -4.61 11.79 -1.73
CA ILE A 104 -4.72 11.05 -0.46
C ILE A 104 -4.41 11.96 0.72
N ILE A 105 -3.33 12.75 0.62
CA ILE A 105 -2.94 13.67 1.68
C ILE A 105 -4.04 14.70 1.93
N GLN A 106 -4.65 15.21 0.87
CA GLN A 106 -5.71 16.20 0.98
C GLN A 106 -7.00 15.61 1.55
N TRP A 107 -7.30 14.38 1.17
CA TRP A 107 -8.49 13.63 1.61
C TRP A 107 -8.40 13.25 3.10
N ALA A 108 -7.21 12.90 3.58
CA ALA A 108 -7.04 12.30 4.91
C ALA A 108 -7.13 13.32 6.04
N ASP A 109 -7.75 12.91 7.13
CA ASP A 109 -7.72 13.66 8.39
C ASP A 109 -6.38 13.46 9.11
N ARG A 110 -5.79 12.28 8.96
CA ARG A 110 -4.50 11.91 9.54
C ARG A 110 -3.69 11.12 8.55
N ILE A 111 -2.38 11.36 8.55
CA ILE A 111 -1.43 10.61 7.71
C ILE A 111 -0.48 9.85 8.61
N LEU A 112 -0.33 8.56 8.32
CA LEU A 112 0.69 7.71 8.92
C LEU A 112 1.74 7.43 7.85
N ASN A 113 2.96 7.88 8.07
CA ASN A 113 4.06 7.63 7.15
C ASN A 113 5.02 6.62 7.75
N LEU A 114 5.15 5.47 7.11
CA LEU A 114 6.01 4.37 7.55
C LEU A 114 7.19 4.25 6.60
N GLY A 115 8.39 4.52 7.12
CA GLY A 115 9.60 4.52 6.33
C GLY A 115 10.69 5.36 6.96
N HIS A 116 11.66 5.75 6.11
CA HIS A 116 12.75 6.58 6.59
C HIS A 116 12.58 8.03 6.24
#